data_a99886a0b33950ca204612e7ec4fd5b3
#
_entry.id   a99886a0b33950ca204612e7ec4fd5b3
#
_cell.length_a   1.000
_cell.length_b   1.000
_cell.length_c   1.000
_cell.angle_alpha   90.00
_cell.angle_beta   90.00
_cell.angle_gamma   90.00
#
_symmetry.space_group_name_H-M   'P 1'
#
loop_
_entity.id
_entity.type
_entity.pdbx_description
1 polymer ?
#
loop_
_entity_poly.entity_id
_entity_poly.type
_entity_poly.pdbx_seq_one_letter_code
_entity_poly.pdbx_strand_id
1 'polypeptide(L)'
;ECPIFTPLYSIMWLFMRKILFKIYLLFFFVGIAQPILSQSPYYYYKQLGIKEGLSQSKVQCVLNDHRGYLWIGTESGLNCYDRDHLKQYLHRPGDERTLPSNNITFIAEDSLCNLWVATMNGICLYDRGSDSFRTLSNNGKPIYVASYLLVEGGILLGGSGAIYKYVYATNKLEPLYYAQDPVYYNPFWQMIRYDEENILLNSRWHGIY
;
A
#
# COMPACT_ATOMS: atom_id res chain seq x y z
N GLU A 1 -82.06 14.73 -36.16
CA GLU A 1 -80.92 15.26 -35.30
C GLU A 1 -80.52 14.17 -34.29
N CYS A 2 -79.35 13.65 -34.49
CA CYS A 2 -78.89 12.50 -33.68
C CYS A 2 -77.89 12.97 -32.63
N PRO A 3 -78.20 12.90 -31.32
CA PRO A 3 -77.27 13.43 -30.22
C PRO A 3 -76.40 12.34 -29.58
N ILE A 4 -75.94 11.32 -30.34
CA ILE A 4 -75.25 10.16 -29.72
C ILE A 4 -73.71 10.22 -29.84
N PHE A 5 -73.14 11.26 -30.48
CA PHE A 5 -71.69 11.28 -30.75
C PHE A 5 -70.84 12.12 -29.72
N THR A 6 -71.46 12.82 -28.79
CA THR A 6 -70.78 13.73 -27.87
C THR A 6 -70.11 13.07 -26.63
N PRO A 7 -70.55 11.93 -26.08
CA PRO A 7 -69.90 11.39 -24.88
C PRO A 7 -68.63 10.61 -25.15
N LEU A 8 -68.44 10.06 -26.35
CA LEU A 8 -67.23 9.29 -26.65
C LEU A 8 -65.98 10.16 -26.80
N TYR A 9 -66.09 11.34 -27.41
CA TYR A 9 -64.98 12.30 -27.53
C TYR A 9 -64.50 12.85 -26.19
N SER A 10 -65.42 13.08 -25.27
CA SER A 10 -65.07 13.59 -23.93
C SER A 10 -64.32 12.51 -23.08
N ILE A 11 -64.71 11.24 -23.20
CA ILE A 11 -64.08 10.13 -22.53
C ILE A 11 -62.68 9.89 -23.10
N MET A 12 -62.54 9.90 -24.42
CA MET A 12 -61.28 9.75 -25.12
C MET A 12 -60.31 10.90 -24.81
N TRP A 13 -60.81 12.13 -24.74
CA TRP A 13 -60.01 13.30 -24.33
C TRP A 13 -59.54 13.24 -22.89
N LEU A 14 -60.34 12.78 -21.96
CA LEU A 14 -59.97 12.53 -20.56
C LEU A 14 -58.92 11.41 -20.43
N PHE A 15 -59.01 10.38 -21.23
CA PHE A 15 -58.00 9.29 -21.28
C PHE A 15 -56.64 9.78 -21.80
N MET A 16 -56.66 10.50 -22.93
CA MET A 16 -55.47 11.12 -23.50
C MET A 16 -54.79 12.08 -22.52
N ARG A 17 -55.57 12.90 -21.85
CA ARG A 17 -55.04 13.84 -20.82
C ARG A 17 -54.37 13.14 -19.66
N LYS A 18 -54.90 12.00 -19.18
CA LYS A 18 -54.27 11.17 -18.13
C LYS A 18 -52.97 10.52 -18.62
N ILE A 19 -52.89 10.07 -19.84
CA ILE A 19 -51.70 9.49 -20.41
C ILE A 19 -50.62 10.56 -20.59
N LEU A 20 -50.94 11.71 -21.14
CA LEU A 20 -50.02 12.84 -21.30
C LEU A 20 -49.49 13.33 -19.97
N PHE A 21 -50.33 13.38 -18.93
CA PHE A 21 -49.90 13.75 -17.57
C PHE A 21 -48.93 12.74 -16.98
N LYS A 22 -49.14 11.43 -17.19
CA LYS A 22 -48.20 10.38 -16.75
C LYS A 22 -46.85 10.47 -17.48
N ILE A 23 -46.89 10.73 -18.79
CA ILE A 23 -45.67 10.92 -19.60
C ILE A 23 -44.90 12.16 -19.14
N TYR A 24 -45.59 13.27 -18.86
CA TYR A 24 -44.99 14.51 -18.32
C TYR A 24 -44.34 14.25 -16.97
N LEU A 25 -45.01 13.52 -16.06
CA LEU A 25 -44.48 13.14 -14.76
C LEU A 25 -43.23 12.26 -14.88
N LEU A 26 -43.23 11.33 -15.84
CA LEU A 26 -42.08 10.47 -16.13
C LEU A 26 -40.88 11.30 -16.60
N PHE A 27 -41.06 12.21 -17.54
CA PHE A 27 -40.00 13.11 -18.02
C PHE A 27 -39.53 14.07 -16.95
N PHE A 28 -40.41 14.54 -16.08
CA PHE A 28 -40.06 15.39 -14.95
C PHE A 28 -39.13 14.67 -13.94
N PHE A 29 -39.45 13.40 -13.58
CA PHE A 29 -38.64 12.58 -12.72
C PHE A 29 -37.30 12.21 -13.37
N VAL A 30 -37.24 11.90 -14.65
CA VAL A 30 -36.02 11.62 -15.41
C VAL A 30 -35.13 12.88 -15.45
N GLY A 31 -35.71 14.05 -15.65
CA GLY A 31 -34.98 15.32 -15.65
C GLY A 31 -34.35 15.69 -14.30
N ILE A 32 -34.99 15.34 -13.18
CA ILE A 32 -34.46 15.58 -11.83
C ILE A 32 -33.34 14.57 -11.47
N ALA A 33 -33.39 13.36 -12.03
CA ALA A 33 -32.40 12.31 -11.74
C ALA A 33 -31.04 12.55 -12.41
N GLN A 34 -30.98 13.34 -13.47
CA GLN A 34 -29.75 13.60 -14.25
C GLN A 34 -28.60 14.24 -13.45
N PRO A 35 -28.81 15.26 -12.60
CA PRO A 35 -27.72 15.88 -11.85
C PRO A 35 -27.16 15.00 -10.72
N ILE A 36 -27.90 13.98 -10.26
CA ILE A 36 -27.44 13.08 -9.18
C ILE A 36 -26.44 12.04 -9.72
N LEU A 37 -26.51 11.70 -11.00
CA LEU A 37 -25.63 10.72 -11.65
C LEU A 37 -24.33 11.31 -12.22
N SER A 38 -24.18 12.65 -12.21
CA SER A 38 -23.06 13.36 -12.82
C SER A 38 -22.04 13.94 -11.82
N GLN A 39 -21.99 13.45 -10.59
CA GLN A 39 -20.90 13.83 -9.69
C GLN A 39 -19.67 12.97 -9.97
N SER A 40 -18.79 13.42 -10.85
CA SER A 40 -17.44 12.89 -10.91
C SER A 40 -16.73 13.18 -9.59
N PRO A 41 -16.05 12.20 -8.99
CA PRO A 41 -15.30 12.43 -7.77
C PRO A 41 -14.26 13.53 -8.01
N TYR A 42 -14.34 14.58 -7.20
CA TYR A 42 -13.37 15.66 -7.26
C TYR A 42 -12.11 15.19 -6.55
N TYR A 43 -11.05 14.92 -7.31
CA TYR A 43 -9.75 14.55 -6.76
C TYR A 43 -8.94 15.79 -6.44
N TYR A 44 -8.55 15.94 -5.17
CA TYR A 44 -7.58 16.94 -4.75
C TYR A 44 -6.18 16.33 -4.83
N TYR A 45 -5.28 17.04 -5.49
CA TYR A 45 -3.87 16.66 -5.53
C TYR A 45 -3.10 17.54 -4.55
N LYS A 46 -2.32 16.90 -3.66
CA LYS A 46 -1.32 17.56 -2.84
C LYS A 46 0.04 17.01 -3.24
N GLN A 47 0.93 17.89 -3.68
CA GLN A 47 2.30 17.50 -3.97
C GLN A 47 3.11 17.56 -2.68
N LEU A 48 3.84 16.48 -2.38
CA LEU A 48 4.82 16.43 -1.30
C LEU A 48 6.20 16.35 -1.96
N GLY A 49 6.98 17.39 -1.81
CA GLY A 49 8.33 17.49 -2.36
C GLY A 49 9.33 18.01 -1.33
N ILE A 50 10.53 18.34 -1.79
CA ILE A 50 11.60 18.87 -0.94
C ILE A 50 11.16 20.18 -0.26
N LYS A 51 10.35 21.01 -0.93
CA LYS A 51 9.83 22.27 -0.37
C LYS A 51 8.90 22.01 0.83
N GLU A 52 8.15 20.92 0.82
CA GLU A 52 7.27 20.50 1.89
C GLU A 52 8.00 19.69 2.97
N GLY A 53 9.31 19.48 2.82
CA GLY A 53 10.16 18.82 3.81
C GLY A 53 10.52 17.38 3.50
N LEU A 54 10.29 16.88 2.27
CA LEU A 54 10.73 15.54 1.87
C LEU A 54 12.25 15.47 1.81
N SER A 55 12.86 14.39 2.31
CA SER A 55 14.32 14.23 2.37
C SER A 55 14.99 14.20 0.98
N GLN A 56 14.26 13.71 -0.04
CA GLN A 56 14.68 13.72 -1.44
C GLN A 56 13.49 13.52 -2.38
N SER A 57 13.58 14.04 -3.60
CA SER A 57 12.51 13.91 -4.61
C SER A 57 12.38 12.51 -5.23
N LYS A 58 13.44 11.68 -5.18
CA LYS A 58 13.40 10.31 -5.69
C LYS A 58 12.82 9.38 -4.64
N VAL A 59 11.52 9.14 -4.73
CA VAL A 59 10.78 8.21 -3.87
C VAL A 59 10.99 6.79 -4.38
N GLN A 60 11.40 5.88 -3.50
CA GLN A 60 11.60 4.45 -3.78
C GLN A 60 10.37 3.61 -3.43
N CYS A 61 9.75 3.92 -2.31
CA CYS A 61 8.59 3.19 -1.79
C CYS A 61 7.70 4.09 -0.95
N VAL A 62 6.43 3.71 -0.87
CA VAL A 62 5.44 4.38 -0.01
C VAL A 62 4.58 3.32 0.68
N LEU A 63 4.15 3.62 1.89
CA LEU A 63 3.24 2.80 2.68
C LEU A 63 2.30 3.70 3.47
N ASN A 64 0.99 3.41 3.43
CA ASN A 64 0.03 3.99 4.37
C ASN A 64 -0.18 2.98 5.48
N ASP A 65 0.18 3.33 6.72
CA ASP A 65 0.08 2.41 7.85
C ASP A 65 -1.34 2.37 8.45
N HIS A 66 -1.60 1.42 9.36
CA HIS A 66 -2.90 1.23 10.01
C HIS A 66 -3.37 2.46 10.80
N ARG A 67 -2.47 3.39 11.16
CA ARG A 67 -2.80 4.67 11.83
C ARG A 67 -3.10 5.80 10.85
N GLY A 68 -2.95 5.55 9.54
CA GLY A 68 -3.14 6.53 8.48
C GLY A 68 -1.94 7.46 8.27
N TYR A 69 -0.76 7.13 8.79
CA TYR A 69 0.49 7.82 8.47
C TYR A 69 1.02 7.33 7.12
N LEU A 70 1.45 8.27 6.29
CA LEU A 70 2.09 7.95 5.02
C LEU A 70 3.61 7.92 5.21
N TRP A 71 4.18 6.74 5.09
CA TRP A 71 5.61 6.51 5.14
C TRP A 71 6.18 6.58 3.73
N ILE A 72 7.25 7.37 3.55
CA ILE A 72 7.86 7.63 2.24
C ILE A 72 9.35 7.35 2.33
N GLY A 73 9.78 6.29 1.68
CA GLY A 73 11.20 5.90 1.59
C GLY A 73 11.86 6.55 0.37
N THR A 74 13.00 7.17 0.60
CA THR A 74 13.82 7.79 -0.44
C THR A 74 15.26 7.25 -0.41
N GLU A 75 16.11 7.68 -1.32
CA GLU A 75 17.56 7.39 -1.25
C GLU A 75 18.28 8.19 -0.16
N SER A 76 17.62 9.19 0.46
CA SER A 76 18.23 10.09 1.44
C SER A 76 17.49 10.15 2.77
N GLY A 77 16.70 9.13 3.10
CA GLY A 77 16.00 9.02 4.38
C GLY A 77 14.60 8.48 4.27
N LEU A 78 14.05 8.16 5.44
CA LEU A 78 12.66 7.79 5.62
C LEU A 78 11.88 9.01 6.10
N ASN A 79 10.69 9.20 5.55
CA ASN A 79 9.81 10.31 5.91
C ASN A 79 8.47 9.77 6.38
N CYS A 80 7.91 10.38 7.41
CA CYS A 80 6.58 10.09 7.94
C CYS A 80 5.71 11.34 7.80
N TYR A 81 4.60 11.23 7.08
CA TYR A 81 3.64 12.31 6.89
C TYR A 81 2.34 11.98 7.62
N ASP A 82 1.94 12.85 8.55
CA ASP A 82 0.75 12.70 9.40
C ASP A 82 -0.47 13.48 8.89
N ARG A 83 -0.44 13.94 7.62
CA ARG A 83 -1.36 14.84 6.92
C ARG A 83 -1.06 16.33 7.08
N ASP A 84 -0.42 16.74 8.17
CA ASP A 84 -0.06 18.13 8.45
C ASP A 84 1.45 18.34 8.38
N HIS A 85 2.23 17.47 9.01
CA HIS A 85 3.67 17.60 9.16
C HIS A 85 4.41 16.43 8.51
N LEU A 86 5.59 16.73 8.01
CA LEU A 86 6.49 15.73 7.45
C LEU A 86 7.73 15.64 8.36
N LYS A 87 7.90 14.47 9.00
CA LYS A 87 9.03 14.16 9.85
C LYS A 87 10.03 13.30 9.11
N GLN A 88 11.31 13.68 9.16
CA GLN A 88 12.40 12.92 8.58
C GLN A 88 13.11 12.06 9.61
N TYR A 89 13.47 10.84 9.21
CA TYR A 89 14.33 9.92 9.94
C TYR A 89 15.56 9.64 9.11
N LEU A 90 16.72 9.87 9.70
CA LEU A 90 18.02 9.75 9.06
C LEU A 90 18.91 8.79 9.82
N HIS A 91 19.79 8.12 9.09
CA HIS A 91 20.92 7.39 9.67
C HIS A 91 21.87 8.35 10.38
N ARG A 92 22.26 8.02 11.62
CA ARG A 92 23.30 8.74 12.38
C ARG A 92 24.41 7.75 12.71
N PRO A 93 25.63 7.93 12.20
CA PRO A 93 26.75 7.05 12.52
C PRO A 93 26.99 6.98 14.04
N GLY A 94 27.11 5.75 14.56
CA GLY A 94 27.32 5.52 15.99
C GLY A 94 26.06 5.51 16.86
N ASP A 95 24.88 5.78 16.29
CA ASP A 95 23.60 5.68 16.99
C ASP A 95 22.80 4.49 16.44
N GLU A 96 22.81 3.37 17.15
CA GLU A 96 22.14 2.12 16.79
C GLU A 96 20.60 2.22 16.83
N ARG A 97 20.07 3.32 17.36
CA ARG A 97 18.62 3.58 17.45
C ARG A 97 18.08 4.31 16.21
N THR A 98 18.92 4.56 15.23
CA THR A 98 18.56 5.19 13.96
C THR A 98 18.53 4.16 12.82
N LEU A 99 18.17 4.60 11.62
CA LEU A 99 18.19 3.75 10.43
C LEU A 99 19.59 3.19 10.16
N PRO A 100 19.71 1.94 9.65
CA PRO A 100 21.01 1.39 9.25
C PRO A 100 21.65 2.12 8.06
N SER A 101 20.84 2.76 7.22
CA SER A 101 21.27 3.59 6.08
C SER A 101 20.15 4.55 5.68
N ASN A 102 20.50 5.65 5.01
CA ASN A 102 19.51 6.57 4.44
C ASN A 102 18.84 6.06 3.16
N ASN A 103 19.43 5.11 2.47
CA ASN A 103 18.87 4.57 1.24
C ASN A 103 17.82 3.49 1.57
N ILE A 104 16.55 3.89 1.52
CA ILE A 104 15.42 3.03 1.84
C ILE A 104 15.06 2.21 0.61
N THR A 105 14.95 0.88 0.75
CA THR A 105 14.63 -0.02 -0.36
C THR A 105 13.17 -0.46 -0.35
N PHE A 106 12.61 -0.74 0.81
CA PHE A 106 11.18 -0.95 0.97
C PHE A 106 10.70 -0.65 2.40
N ILE A 107 9.38 -0.51 2.53
CA ILE A 107 8.67 -0.34 3.79
C ILE A 107 7.52 -1.34 3.79
N ALA A 108 7.29 -2.03 4.89
CA ALA A 108 6.17 -2.96 5.06
C ALA A 108 5.56 -2.83 6.45
N GLU A 109 4.28 -3.13 6.56
CA GLU A 109 3.61 -3.29 7.84
C GLU A 109 3.05 -4.71 7.91
N ASP A 110 3.30 -5.39 9.03
CA ASP A 110 2.82 -6.75 9.23
C ASP A 110 1.45 -6.79 9.94
N SER A 111 0.91 -7.99 10.10
CA SER A 111 -0.40 -8.23 10.73
C SER A 111 -0.45 -7.84 12.22
N LEU A 112 0.69 -7.66 12.86
CA LEU A 112 0.83 -7.16 14.24
C LEU A 112 1.08 -5.65 14.29
N CYS A 113 0.96 -4.97 13.14
CA CYS A 113 1.20 -3.54 12.99
C CYS A 113 2.65 -3.10 13.26
N ASN A 114 3.61 -4.03 13.15
CA ASN A 114 5.03 -3.68 13.18
C ASN A 114 5.43 -3.07 11.85
N LEU A 115 6.13 -1.94 11.90
CA LEU A 115 6.66 -1.27 10.72
C LEU A 115 8.09 -1.73 10.44
N TRP A 116 8.27 -2.34 9.31
CA TRP A 116 9.53 -2.84 8.79
C TRP A 116 10.11 -1.87 7.79
N VAL A 117 11.37 -1.52 7.97
CA VAL A 117 12.08 -0.61 7.06
C VAL A 117 13.37 -1.28 6.61
N ALA A 118 13.45 -1.58 5.32
CA ALA A 118 14.66 -2.10 4.72
C ALA A 118 15.47 -0.97 4.08
N THR A 119 16.77 -1.08 4.22
CA THR A 119 17.75 -0.15 3.68
C THR A 119 18.87 -0.91 2.96
N MET A 120 19.72 -0.21 2.24
CA MET A 120 20.90 -0.82 1.60
C MET A 120 21.87 -1.50 2.60
N ASN A 121 21.86 -1.11 3.88
CA ASN A 121 22.78 -1.65 4.90
C ASN A 121 22.08 -2.50 5.97
N GLY A 122 20.83 -2.88 5.76
CA GLY A 122 20.12 -3.74 6.69
C GLY A 122 18.64 -3.45 6.79
N ILE A 123 17.93 -4.29 7.51
CA ILE A 123 16.52 -4.11 7.83
C ILE A 123 16.34 -3.81 9.30
N CYS A 124 15.39 -2.95 9.63
CA CYS A 124 15.06 -2.58 11.01
C CYS A 124 13.56 -2.56 11.25
N LEU A 125 13.20 -2.67 12.51
CA LEU A 125 11.86 -2.46 13.04
C LEU A 125 11.78 -1.06 13.66
N TYR A 126 10.71 -0.35 13.35
CA TYR A 126 10.40 0.91 14.00
C TYR A 126 9.67 0.67 15.32
N ASP A 127 10.22 1.15 16.41
CA ASP A 127 9.56 1.18 17.70
C ASP A 127 8.77 2.49 17.85
N ARG A 128 7.45 2.38 17.77
CA ARG A 128 6.54 3.50 17.88
C ARG A 128 6.52 4.14 19.28
N GLY A 129 6.91 3.38 20.32
CA GLY A 129 6.91 3.84 21.71
C GLY A 129 8.09 4.75 22.02
N SER A 130 9.25 4.40 21.53
CA SER A 130 10.51 5.15 21.73
C SER A 130 10.88 6.02 20.53
N ASP A 131 10.09 5.98 19.45
CA ASP A 131 10.34 6.71 18.20
C ASP A 131 11.75 6.44 17.63
N SER A 132 12.13 5.18 17.62
CA SER A 132 13.46 4.71 17.25
C SER A 132 13.43 3.44 16.42
N PHE A 133 14.58 3.03 15.91
CA PHE A 133 14.72 1.85 15.09
C PHE A 133 15.58 0.79 15.77
N ARG A 134 15.22 -0.46 15.57
CA ARG A 134 16.00 -1.63 16.02
C ARG A 134 16.44 -2.43 14.80
N THR A 135 17.71 -2.36 14.46
CA THR A 135 18.29 -3.11 13.34
C THR A 135 18.33 -4.61 13.66
N LEU A 136 17.89 -5.43 12.70
CA LEU A 136 18.02 -6.88 12.79
C LEU A 136 19.39 -7.33 12.32
N SER A 137 19.95 -8.28 13.03
CA SER A 137 21.24 -8.87 12.70
C SER A 137 21.21 -10.38 12.82
N ASN A 138 22.04 -11.04 12.01
CA ASN A 138 22.39 -12.45 12.16
C ASN A 138 23.85 -12.55 12.60
N ASN A 139 24.08 -13.13 13.77
CA ASN A 139 25.42 -13.22 14.37
C ASN A 139 26.14 -11.86 14.45
N GLY A 140 25.41 -10.81 14.86
CA GLY A 140 25.96 -9.46 15.02
C GLY A 140 26.18 -8.69 13.71
N LYS A 141 25.88 -9.28 12.54
CA LYS A 141 25.96 -8.59 11.25
C LYS A 141 24.57 -8.21 10.77
N PRO A 142 24.33 -6.96 10.36
CA PRO A 142 23.09 -6.57 9.73
C PRO A 142 22.79 -7.43 8.50
N ILE A 143 21.52 -7.77 8.29
CA ILE A 143 21.09 -8.55 7.12
C ILE A 143 20.58 -7.62 6.04
N TYR A 144 21.14 -7.74 4.84
CA TYR A 144 20.59 -7.10 3.65
C TYR A 144 19.34 -7.84 3.19
N VAL A 145 18.25 -7.12 2.95
CA VAL A 145 16.96 -7.67 2.53
C VAL A 145 16.51 -6.96 1.26
N ALA A 146 16.24 -7.74 0.22
CA ALA A 146 15.76 -7.25 -1.07
C ALA A 146 14.25 -7.49 -1.27
N SER A 147 13.70 -8.49 -0.57
CA SER A 147 12.29 -8.86 -0.68
C SER A 147 11.73 -9.39 0.63
N TYR A 148 10.43 -9.35 0.77
CA TYR A 148 9.73 -9.89 1.94
C TYR A 148 8.42 -10.58 1.55
N LEU A 149 7.93 -11.44 2.43
CA LEU A 149 6.61 -12.05 2.32
C LEU A 149 6.02 -12.21 3.72
N LEU A 150 4.81 -11.68 3.91
CA LEU A 150 4.06 -11.88 5.14
C LEU A 150 3.51 -13.30 5.18
N VAL A 151 3.78 -14.00 6.28
CA VAL A 151 3.33 -15.37 6.51
C VAL A 151 2.69 -15.49 7.88
N GLU A 152 2.00 -16.59 8.11
CA GLU A 152 1.42 -16.85 9.41
C GLU A 152 2.52 -16.93 10.49
N GLY A 153 2.32 -16.18 11.58
CA GLY A 153 3.24 -16.13 12.71
C GLY A 153 4.58 -15.44 12.44
N GLY A 154 4.76 -14.74 11.30
CA GLY A 154 6.02 -14.08 11.03
C GLY A 154 6.10 -13.35 9.69
N ILE A 155 7.32 -12.98 9.34
CA ILE A 155 7.68 -12.43 8.03
C ILE A 155 8.91 -13.16 7.49
N LEU A 156 8.85 -13.52 6.20
CA LEU A 156 10.00 -14.02 5.47
C LEU A 156 10.77 -12.86 4.87
N LEU A 157 12.07 -12.91 4.98
CA LEU A 157 13.00 -11.88 4.52
C LEU A 157 14.02 -12.52 3.56
N GLY A 158 13.95 -12.17 2.29
CA GLY A 158 14.86 -12.63 1.25
C GLY A 158 16.02 -11.66 1.07
N GLY A 159 17.22 -12.14 1.29
CA GLY A 159 18.43 -11.33 1.20
C GLY A 159 19.48 -11.92 0.29
N SER A 160 20.72 -11.51 0.45
CA SER A 160 21.87 -11.99 -0.31
C SER A 160 22.16 -13.46 0.01
N GLY A 161 21.65 -14.36 -0.84
CA GLY A 161 21.89 -15.79 -0.73
C GLY A 161 21.26 -16.48 0.46
N ALA A 162 20.31 -15.84 1.16
CA ALA A 162 19.64 -16.43 2.31
C ALA A 162 18.18 -15.98 2.40
N ILE A 163 17.36 -16.84 2.99
CA ILE A 163 16.00 -16.53 3.42
C ILE A 163 15.95 -16.72 4.92
N TYR A 164 15.43 -15.71 5.60
CA TYR A 164 15.22 -15.71 7.03
C TYR A 164 13.72 -15.65 7.34
N LYS A 165 13.31 -16.28 8.43
CA LYS A 165 12.00 -16.06 9.03
C LYS A 165 12.16 -15.30 10.34
N TYR A 166 11.51 -14.17 10.46
CA TYR A 166 11.33 -13.54 11.76
C TYR A 166 10.06 -14.10 12.38
N VAL A 167 10.21 -14.75 13.54
CA VAL A 167 9.13 -15.41 14.27
C VAL A 167 8.60 -14.45 15.34
N TYR A 168 7.34 -14.06 15.23
CA TYR A 168 6.73 -13.09 16.15
C TYR A 168 6.70 -13.57 17.61
N ALA A 169 6.39 -14.85 17.84
CA ALA A 169 6.28 -15.40 19.17
C ALA A 169 7.60 -15.34 19.97
N THR A 170 8.73 -15.44 19.30
CA THR A 170 10.07 -15.46 19.94
C THR A 170 10.85 -14.17 19.75
N ASN A 171 10.37 -13.27 18.85
CA ASN A 171 11.09 -12.08 18.42
C ASN A 171 12.50 -12.39 17.86
N LYS A 172 12.67 -13.58 17.25
CA LYS A 172 13.95 -14.02 16.72
C LYS A 172 13.92 -14.17 15.20
N LEU A 173 15.10 -13.97 14.65
CA LEU A 173 15.39 -14.22 13.25
C LEU A 173 15.98 -15.60 13.11
N GLU A 174 15.32 -16.46 12.33
CA GLU A 174 15.72 -17.84 12.07
C GLU A 174 16.06 -18.01 10.60
N PRO A 175 17.24 -18.56 10.26
CA PRO A 175 17.55 -18.86 8.88
C PRO A 175 16.73 -20.07 8.41
N LEU A 176 16.06 -19.92 7.25
CA LEU A 176 15.33 -21.02 6.61
C LEU A 176 16.12 -21.65 5.47
N TYR A 177 16.86 -20.85 4.73
CA TYR A 177 17.57 -21.30 3.55
C TYR A 177 18.85 -20.51 3.36
N TYR A 178 19.91 -21.20 2.92
CA TYR A 178 21.14 -20.61 2.42
C TYR A 178 21.40 -21.11 1.02
N ALA A 179 21.71 -20.21 0.08
CA ALA A 179 22.14 -20.61 -1.24
C ALA A 179 23.43 -21.43 -1.15
N GLN A 180 23.48 -22.57 -1.85
CA GLN A 180 24.62 -23.49 -1.81
C GLN A 180 25.88 -22.93 -2.47
N ASP A 181 25.73 -21.90 -3.30
CA ASP A 181 26.85 -21.28 -4.02
C ASP A 181 27.08 -19.84 -3.52
N PRO A 182 28.04 -19.66 -2.59
CA PRO A 182 28.33 -18.36 -2.00
C PRO A 182 29.06 -17.40 -2.95
N VAL A 183 29.50 -17.84 -4.13
CA VAL A 183 30.30 -17.06 -5.07
C VAL A 183 29.45 -15.98 -5.77
N TYR A 184 28.17 -16.18 -5.88
CA TYR A 184 27.28 -15.20 -6.48
C TYR A 184 26.41 -14.58 -5.42
N TYR A 185 26.63 -13.29 -5.18
CA TYR A 185 25.73 -12.38 -4.47
C TYR A 185 24.40 -12.39 -5.22
N ASN A 186 23.53 -13.34 -4.86
CA ASN A 186 22.28 -13.58 -5.56
C ASN A 186 21.12 -13.18 -4.66
N PRO A 187 20.71 -11.90 -4.69
CA PRO A 187 19.58 -11.47 -3.89
C PRO A 187 18.31 -12.10 -4.45
N PHE A 188 17.50 -12.66 -3.57
CA PHE A 188 16.11 -12.98 -3.89
C PHE A 188 15.34 -11.68 -3.99
N TRP A 189 15.10 -11.24 -5.24
CA TRP A 189 14.51 -9.94 -5.54
C TRP A 189 13.01 -9.89 -5.27
N GLN A 190 12.35 -11.05 -5.31
CA GLN A 190 10.93 -11.15 -5.10
C GLN A 190 10.57 -12.50 -4.52
N MET A 191 9.67 -12.50 -3.56
CA MET A 191 9.02 -13.68 -3.03
C MET A 191 7.51 -13.50 -3.20
N ILE A 192 6.84 -14.51 -3.72
CA ILE A 192 5.38 -14.53 -3.85
C ILE A 192 4.85 -15.86 -3.32
N ARG A 193 3.71 -15.82 -2.67
CA ARG A 193 2.99 -17.04 -2.31
C ARG A 193 2.34 -17.60 -3.57
N TYR A 194 2.69 -18.84 -3.91
CA TYR A 194 2.11 -19.54 -5.04
C TYR A 194 0.84 -20.29 -4.63
N ASP A 195 0.92 -21.03 -3.51
CA ASP A 195 -0.21 -21.71 -2.88
C ASP A 195 -0.01 -21.76 -1.34
N GLU A 196 -0.76 -22.60 -0.64
CA GLU A 196 -0.68 -22.71 0.82
C GLU A 196 0.67 -23.23 1.33
N GLU A 197 1.36 -24.07 0.54
CA GLU A 197 2.60 -24.75 0.92
C GLU A 197 3.83 -24.20 0.19
N ASN A 198 3.64 -23.53 -0.96
CA ASN A 198 4.73 -23.16 -1.85
C ASN A 198 4.90 -21.66 -2.00
N ILE A 199 6.16 -21.25 -2.08
CA ILE A 199 6.60 -19.89 -2.33
C ILE A 199 7.50 -19.89 -3.57
N LEU A 200 7.21 -19.01 -4.53
CA LEU A 200 8.08 -18.79 -5.65
C LEU A 200 9.12 -17.71 -5.30
N LEU A 201 10.36 -18.00 -5.61
CA LEU A 201 11.50 -17.11 -5.40
C LEU A 201 12.03 -16.68 -6.76
N ASN A 202 12.06 -15.39 -7.01
CA ASN A 202 12.71 -14.85 -8.20
C ASN A 202 14.14 -14.43 -7.85
N SER A 203 15.10 -15.05 -8.55
CA SER A 203 16.51 -14.72 -8.45
C SER A 203 16.98 -14.03 -9.74
N ARG A 204 17.80 -12.99 -9.61
CA ARG A 204 18.27 -12.21 -10.77
C ARG A 204 19.02 -13.03 -11.80
N TRP A 205 19.74 -14.07 -11.36
CA TRP A 205 20.68 -14.81 -12.22
C TRP A 205 20.25 -16.24 -12.53
N HIS A 206 19.36 -16.82 -11.74
CA HIS A 206 19.00 -18.24 -11.84
C HIS A 206 17.50 -18.48 -12.11
N GLY A 207 16.73 -17.43 -12.37
CA GLY A 207 15.30 -17.56 -12.70
C GLY A 207 14.40 -17.75 -11.47
N ILE A 208 13.38 -18.60 -11.60
CA ILE A 208 12.36 -18.85 -10.58
C ILE A 208 12.61 -20.21 -9.92
N TYR A 209 12.51 -20.28 -8.63
CA TYR A 209 12.59 -21.47 -7.80
C TYR A 209 11.27 -21.70 -7.06
#